data_1deacf1e5dc44d06a5bfea710d564724
#
_entry.id   1deacf1e5dc44d06a5bfea710d564724
#
_cell.length_a   1.000
_cell.length_b   1.000
_cell.length_c   1.000
_cell.angle_alpha   90.00
_cell.angle_beta   90.00
_cell.angle_gamma   90.00
#
_symmetry.space_group_name_H-M   'P 1'
#
loop_
_entity.id
_entity.type
_entity.pdbx_description
1 polymer ?
#
loop_
_entity_poly.entity_id
_entity_poly.type
_entity_poly.pdbx_seq_one_letter_code
_entity_poly.pdbx_strand_id
1 'polypeptide(L)'
;MKAKIQDLIDKEIDAIKNIPIDGIIEKAIEILFDRIHQKKGKLIVSGMGKAGQIGMNIATTLSSTGSPSVFIHPSEAQHGDLGLIQKNDALLLISNSGKTREILELDHLVKALHDDIPVIALTGNQESPLAELSKVCLFTGNPKE
;
A
#
# COMPACT_ATOMS: atom_id res chain seq x y z
N MET A 1 -1.81 27.13 24.30
CA MET A 1 -2.17 26.74 22.93
C MET A 1 -0.93 26.59 22.04
N LYS A 2 -0.08 27.62 21.88
CA LYS A 2 1.14 27.54 21.02
C LYS A 2 2.07 26.36 21.36
N ALA A 3 2.35 26.12 22.64
CA ALA A 3 3.22 25.01 23.07
C ALA A 3 2.65 23.62 22.71
N LYS A 4 1.32 23.45 22.79
CA LYS A 4 0.68 22.17 22.38
C LYS A 4 0.75 21.93 20.87
N ILE A 5 0.64 23.01 20.09
CA ILE A 5 0.78 22.93 18.63
C ILE A 5 2.23 22.55 18.27
N GLN A 6 3.20 23.17 18.94
CA GLN A 6 4.61 22.84 18.72
C GLN A 6 4.91 21.37 19.09
N ASP A 7 4.41 20.89 20.24
CA ASP A 7 4.58 19.49 20.65
C ASP A 7 4.00 18.50 19.62
N LEU A 8 2.84 18.81 19.02
CA LEU A 8 2.27 17.99 17.94
C LEU A 8 3.15 17.98 16.70
N ILE A 9 3.65 19.15 16.28
CA ILE A 9 4.56 19.24 15.12
C ILE A 9 5.84 18.43 15.37
N ASP A 10 6.41 18.54 16.56
CA ASP A 10 7.65 17.84 16.91
C ASP A 10 7.43 16.32 16.90
N LYS A 11 6.28 15.81 17.39
CA LYS A 11 5.90 14.42 17.33
C LYS A 11 5.75 13.90 15.89
N GLU A 12 5.13 14.68 15.01
CA GLU A 12 5.01 14.32 13.59
C GLU A 12 6.38 14.26 12.91
N ILE A 13 7.26 15.21 13.19
CA ILE A 13 8.64 15.23 12.70
C ILE A 13 9.39 13.98 13.15
N ASP A 14 9.27 13.62 14.43
CA ASP A 14 9.94 12.45 14.97
C ASP A 14 9.37 11.16 14.38
N ALA A 15 8.07 11.08 14.17
CA ALA A 15 7.44 9.94 13.49
C ALA A 15 7.99 9.75 12.07
N ILE A 16 8.11 10.83 11.31
CA ILE A 16 8.67 10.79 9.94
C ILE A 16 10.15 10.37 9.95
N LYS A 17 10.96 10.91 10.87
CA LYS A 17 12.38 10.56 11.01
C LYS A 17 12.62 9.09 11.37
N ASN A 18 11.66 8.47 12.04
CA ASN A 18 11.73 7.08 12.46
C ASN A 18 11.26 6.08 11.37
N ILE A 19 10.81 6.55 10.22
CA ILE A 19 10.52 5.67 9.08
C ILE A 19 11.83 5.05 8.60
N PRO A 20 11.96 3.72 8.55
CA PRO A 20 13.17 3.09 8.08
C PRO A 20 13.45 3.43 6.61
N ILE A 21 14.65 3.94 6.35
CA ILE A 21 15.15 4.11 4.98
C ILE A 21 16.22 3.04 4.77
N ASP A 22 15.78 1.91 4.30
CA ASP A 22 16.61 0.74 4.01
C ASP A 22 16.37 0.26 2.57
N GLY A 23 17.10 -0.72 2.10
CA GLY A 23 17.00 -1.26 0.74
C GLY A 23 15.63 -1.87 0.38
N ILE A 24 14.64 -1.82 1.26
CA ILE A 24 13.27 -2.28 1.03
C ILE A 24 12.51 -1.32 0.10
N ILE A 25 12.78 -0.01 0.22
CA ILE A 25 12.15 1.01 -0.65
C ILE A 25 12.60 0.79 -2.10
N GLU A 26 13.88 0.55 -2.31
CA GLU A 26 14.46 0.27 -3.63
C GLU A 26 13.83 -0.99 -4.24
N LYS A 27 13.62 -2.05 -3.46
CA LYS A 27 12.93 -3.27 -3.92
C LYS A 27 11.48 -2.99 -4.34
N ALA A 28 10.77 -2.15 -3.60
CA ALA A 28 9.42 -1.74 -3.98
C ALA A 28 9.43 -0.98 -5.33
N ILE A 29 10.37 -0.05 -5.50
CA ILE A 29 10.54 0.71 -6.74
C ILE A 29 10.87 -0.23 -7.91
N GLU A 30 11.76 -1.20 -7.74
CA GLU A 30 12.11 -2.19 -8.76
C GLU A 30 10.88 -3.00 -9.21
N ILE A 31 10.05 -3.45 -8.27
CA ILE A 31 8.79 -4.16 -8.57
C ILE A 31 7.85 -3.26 -9.38
N LEU A 32 7.66 -2.03 -8.96
CA LEU A 32 6.78 -1.08 -9.65
C LEU A 32 7.31 -0.76 -11.06
N PHE A 33 8.61 -0.56 -11.20
CA PHE A 33 9.22 -0.30 -12.50
C PHE A 33 9.05 -1.48 -13.46
N ASP A 34 9.33 -2.71 -13.00
CA ASP A 34 9.13 -3.93 -13.79
C ASP A 34 7.68 -4.08 -14.25
N ARG A 35 6.73 -4.01 -13.30
CA ARG A 35 5.32 -4.26 -13.60
C ARG A 35 4.68 -3.15 -14.44
N ILE A 36 4.92 -1.90 -14.11
CA ILE A 36 4.26 -0.76 -14.76
C ILE A 36 4.97 -0.39 -16.08
N HIS A 37 6.28 -0.20 -16.04
CA HIS A 37 6.99 0.38 -17.18
C HIS A 37 7.49 -0.68 -18.16
N GLN A 38 7.93 -1.85 -17.69
CA GLN A 38 8.40 -2.93 -18.57
C GLN A 38 7.25 -3.82 -19.05
N LYS A 39 6.41 -4.32 -18.14
CA LYS A 39 5.32 -5.25 -18.46
C LYS A 39 4.00 -4.58 -18.85
N LYS A 40 3.94 -3.23 -18.81
CA LYS A 40 2.75 -2.44 -19.17
C LYS A 40 1.51 -2.76 -18.34
N GLY A 41 1.71 -3.16 -17.09
CA GLY A 41 0.67 -3.26 -16.08
C GLY A 41 0.41 -1.92 -15.40
N LYS A 42 -0.29 -1.97 -14.28
CA LYS A 42 -0.59 -0.81 -13.43
C LYS A 42 -0.43 -1.17 -11.95
N LEU A 43 -0.41 -0.15 -11.11
CA LEU A 43 -0.49 -0.34 -9.67
C LEU A 43 -1.96 -0.33 -9.23
N ILE A 44 -2.38 -1.39 -8.55
CA ILE A 44 -3.64 -1.46 -7.83
C ILE A 44 -3.38 -1.06 -6.39
N VAL A 45 -4.02 0.00 -5.93
CA VAL A 45 -3.88 0.47 -4.55
C VAL A 45 -5.18 0.19 -3.80
N SER A 46 -5.08 -0.33 -2.58
CA SER A 46 -6.26 -0.61 -1.75
C SER A 46 -6.00 -0.35 -0.28
N GLY A 47 -7.05 0.07 0.42
CA GLY A 47 -7.05 0.37 1.85
C GLY A 47 -8.45 0.66 2.36
N MET A 48 -8.69 0.50 3.66
CA MET A 48 -9.96 0.81 4.31
C MET A 48 -9.92 2.14 5.07
N GLY A 49 -11.02 2.89 5.06
CA GLY A 49 -11.17 4.11 5.83
C GLY A 49 -10.08 5.15 5.54
N LYS A 50 -9.34 5.60 6.55
CA LYS A 50 -8.25 6.58 6.39
C LYS A 50 -7.13 6.04 5.48
N ALA A 51 -6.77 4.76 5.59
CA ALA A 51 -5.81 4.12 4.72
C ALA A 51 -6.29 4.11 3.25
N GLY A 52 -7.60 3.96 3.02
CA GLY A 52 -8.20 4.07 1.69
C GLY A 52 -8.08 5.47 1.10
N GLN A 53 -8.29 6.52 1.90
CA GLN A 53 -8.11 7.91 1.45
C GLN A 53 -6.65 8.20 1.06
N ILE A 54 -5.70 7.71 1.85
CA ILE A 54 -4.26 7.78 1.52
C ILE A 54 -3.99 7.02 0.22
N GLY A 55 -4.54 5.83 0.08
CA GLY A 55 -4.39 5.00 -1.13
C GLY A 55 -4.92 5.68 -2.39
N MET A 56 -6.07 6.34 -2.33
CA MET A 56 -6.60 7.14 -3.44
C MET A 56 -5.65 8.26 -3.84
N ASN A 57 -5.08 8.98 -2.86
CA ASN A 57 -4.12 10.04 -3.13
C ASN A 57 -2.83 9.50 -3.77
N ILE A 58 -2.33 8.37 -3.30
CA ILE A 58 -1.15 7.70 -3.89
C ILE A 58 -1.45 7.31 -5.34
N ALA A 59 -2.57 6.65 -5.62
CA ALA A 59 -2.94 6.23 -6.96
C ALA A 59 -3.07 7.42 -7.92
N THR A 60 -3.73 8.49 -7.49
CA THR A 60 -3.89 9.71 -8.27
C THR A 60 -2.55 10.39 -8.56
N THR A 61 -1.68 10.49 -7.56
CA THR A 61 -0.35 11.11 -7.70
C THR A 61 0.51 10.33 -8.69
N LEU A 62 0.59 9.00 -8.54
CA LEU A 62 1.37 8.16 -9.44
C LEU A 62 0.84 8.21 -10.87
N SER A 63 -0.48 8.16 -11.05
CA SER A 63 -1.09 8.30 -12.38
C SER A 63 -0.75 9.64 -13.04
N SER A 64 -0.78 10.74 -12.28
CA SER A 64 -0.46 12.07 -12.79
C SER A 64 1.01 12.24 -13.20
N THR A 65 1.88 11.39 -12.68
CA THR A 65 3.33 11.40 -12.96
C THR A 65 3.79 10.30 -13.92
N GLY A 66 2.85 9.64 -14.59
CA GLY A 66 3.15 8.67 -15.65
C GLY A 66 3.28 7.22 -15.21
N SER A 67 2.88 6.89 -13.98
CA SER A 67 2.79 5.53 -13.48
C SER A 67 1.32 5.12 -13.34
N PRO A 68 0.72 4.42 -14.33
CA PRO A 68 -0.68 4.03 -14.30
C PRO A 68 -1.05 3.33 -12.99
N SER A 69 -1.99 3.92 -12.27
CA SER A 69 -2.39 3.44 -10.95
C SER A 69 -3.89 3.65 -10.75
N VAL A 70 -4.55 2.73 -10.05
CA VAL A 70 -5.97 2.82 -9.74
C VAL A 70 -6.22 2.38 -8.30
N PHE A 71 -7.11 3.09 -7.62
CA PHE A 71 -7.58 2.68 -6.31
C PHE A 71 -8.80 1.77 -6.45
N ILE A 72 -8.81 0.66 -5.73
CA ILE A 72 -9.93 -0.27 -5.60
C ILE A 72 -10.32 -0.35 -4.13
N HIS A 73 -11.60 -0.11 -3.83
CA HIS A 73 -12.10 -0.31 -2.47
C HIS A 73 -12.21 -1.81 -2.18
N PRO A 74 -11.62 -2.34 -1.10
CA PRO A 74 -11.53 -3.78 -0.90
C PRO A 74 -12.90 -4.46 -0.75
N SER A 75 -13.88 -3.78 -0.15
CA SER A 75 -15.26 -4.33 -0.04
C SER A 75 -16.00 -4.35 -1.39
N GLU A 76 -15.68 -3.45 -2.33
CA GLU A 76 -16.31 -3.41 -3.66
C GLU A 76 -15.64 -4.37 -4.65
N ALA A 77 -14.41 -4.80 -4.35
CA ALA A 77 -13.65 -5.70 -5.21
C ALA A 77 -14.45 -6.96 -5.56
N GLN A 78 -15.13 -7.55 -4.59
CA GLN A 78 -15.95 -8.76 -4.77
C GLN A 78 -17.21 -8.53 -5.64
N HIS A 79 -17.60 -7.29 -5.85
CA HIS A 79 -18.79 -6.90 -6.61
C HIS A 79 -18.49 -6.48 -8.07
N GLY A 80 -17.28 -6.76 -8.56
CA GLY A 80 -16.93 -6.55 -9.97
C GLY A 80 -15.54 -5.94 -10.22
N ASP A 81 -15.00 -5.16 -9.28
CA ASP A 81 -13.74 -4.43 -9.47
C ASP A 81 -12.52 -5.36 -9.59
N LEU A 82 -12.62 -6.62 -9.14
CA LEU A 82 -11.58 -7.63 -9.38
C LEU A 82 -11.25 -7.80 -10.86
N GLY A 83 -12.22 -7.56 -11.75
CA GLY A 83 -12.02 -7.62 -13.20
C GLY A 83 -11.06 -6.56 -13.74
N LEU A 84 -10.76 -5.50 -12.98
CA LEU A 84 -9.77 -4.48 -13.32
C LEU A 84 -8.34 -4.97 -13.14
N ILE A 85 -8.14 -6.01 -12.33
CA ILE A 85 -6.81 -6.54 -11.98
C ILE A 85 -6.35 -7.52 -13.06
N GLN A 86 -5.13 -7.32 -13.55
CA GLN A 86 -4.55 -8.11 -14.63
C GLN A 86 -3.20 -8.70 -14.19
N LYS A 87 -2.78 -9.78 -14.83
CA LYS A 87 -1.56 -10.54 -14.48
C LYS A 87 -0.27 -9.73 -14.40
N ASN A 88 -0.17 -8.62 -15.12
CA ASN A 88 1.03 -7.77 -15.13
C ASN A 88 1.02 -6.68 -14.04
N ASP A 89 -0.07 -6.57 -13.29
CA ASP A 89 -0.21 -5.55 -12.26
C ASP A 89 0.64 -5.84 -11.02
N ALA A 90 0.74 -4.84 -10.15
CA ALA A 90 1.25 -4.96 -8.79
C ALA A 90 0.19 -4.44 -7.82
N LEU A 91 0.17 -4.96 -6.60
CA LEU A 91 -0.71 -4.49 -5.52
C LEU A 91 0.06 -3.68 -4.49
N LEU A 92 -0.52 -2.55 -4.06
CA LEU A 92 -0.14 -1.83 -2.85
C LEU A 92 -1.31 -1.90 -1.87
N LEU A 93 -1.15 -2.70 -0.82
CA LEU A 93 -2.16 -2.90 0.21
C LEU A 93 -1.78 -2.13 1.48
N ILE A 94 -2.69 -1.26 1.93
CA ILE A 94 -2.43 -0.33 3.04
C ILE A 94 -3.30 -0.72 4.23
N SER A 95 -2.65 -1.07 5.34
CA SER A 95 -3.31 -1.34 6.62
C SER A 95 -2.37 -1.10 7.79
N ASN A 96 -2.66 -0.12 8.64
CA ASN A 96 -1.79 0.19 9.79
C ASN A 96 -1.60 -1.02 10.71
N SER A 97 -2.68 -1.72 11.07
CA SER A 97 -2.60 -2.95 11.88
C SER A 97 -2.05 -4.15 11.11
N GLY A 98 -2.15 -4.14 9.77
CA GLY A 98 -1.87 -5.28 8.90
C GLY A 98 -2.82 -6.48 9.11
N LYS A 99 -3.95 -6.26 9.78
CA LYS A 99 -4.96 -7.29 10.13
C LYS A 99 -6.35 -6.97 9.60
N THR A 100 -6.49 -5.95 8.75
CA THR A 100 -7.77 -5.56 8.16
C THR A 100 -8.29 -6.70 7.30
N ARG A 101 -9.43 -7.25 7.69
CA ARG A 101 -10.01 -8.45 7.08
C ARG A 101 -10.23 -8.28 5.57
N GLU A 102 -10.83 -7.19 5.17
CA GLU A 102 -11.16 -6.89 3.77
C GLU A 102 -9.91 -6.80 2.89
N ILE A 103 -8.79 -6.33 3.43
CA ILE A 103 -7.50 -6.27 2.74
C ILE A 103 -6.92 -7.67 2.56
N LEU A 104 -6.99 -8.52 3.59
CA LEU A 104 -6.50 -9.89 3.51
C LEU A 104 -7.38 -10.75 2.58
N GLU A 105 -8.70 -10.53 2.59
CA GLU A 105 -9.63 -11.17 1.66
C GLU A 105 -9.35 -10.74 0.21
N LEU A 106 -9.08 -9.46 -0.03
CA LEU A 106 -8.71 -8.97 -1.37
C LEU A 106 -7.44 -9.66 -1.88
N ASP A 107 -6.38 -9.75 -1.07
CA ASP A 107 -5.15 -10.46 -1.44
C ASP A 107 -5.45 -11.92 -1.83
N HIS A 108 -6.23 -12.62 -1.01
CA HIS A 108 -6.62 -14.00 -1.28
C HIS A 108 -7.36 -14.17 -2.62
N LEU A 109 -8.32 -13.28 -2.90
CA LEU A 109 -9.09 -13.31 -4.14
C LEU A 109 -8.21 -13.00 -5.36
N VAL A 110 -7.32 -12.03 -5.25
CA VAL A 110 -6.39 -11.69 -6.33
C VAL A 110 -5.44 -12.85 -6.62
N LYS A 111 -4.89 -13.47 -5.60
CA LYS A 111 -4.01 -14.64 -5.77
C LYS A 111 -4.72 -15.86 -6.37
N ALA A 112 -6.01 -16.02 -6.11
CA ALA A 112 -6.80 -17.07 -6.74
C ALA A 112 -7.01 -16.83 -8.25
N LEU A 113 -7.00 -15.57 -8.70
CA LEU A 113 -7.11 -15.21 -10.12
C LEU A 113 -5.74 -15.13 -10.82
N HIS A 114 -4.75 -14.59 -10.11
CA HIS A 114 -3.41 -14.30 -10.62
C HIS A 114 -2.38 -14.50 -9.50
N ASP A 115 -1.82 -15.69 -9.40
CA ASP A 115 -0.92 -16.13 -8.34
C ASP A 115 0.45 -15.41 -8.32
N ASP A 116 0.85 -14.84 -9.46
CA ASP A 116 2.16 -14.18 -9.66
C ASP A 116 2.16 -12.66 -9.43
N ILE A 117 1.01 -12.05 -9.07
CA ILE A 117 0.95 -10.62 -8.79
C ILE A 117 1.70 -10.29 -7.50
N PRO A 118 2.75 -9.43 -7.56
CA PRO A 118 3.47 -9.03 -6.36
C PRO A 118 2.64 -8.09 -5.49
N VAL A 119 2.67 -8.35 -4.20
CA VAL A 119 2.06 -7.50 -3.17
C VAL A 119 3.14 -6.70 -2.46
N ILE A 120 2.93 -5.39 -2.39
CA ILE A 120 3.67 -4.45 -1.54
C ILE A 120 2.74 -4.09 -0.38
N ALA A 121 3.14 -4.37 0.84
CA ALA A 121 2.42 -3.95 2.03
C ALA A 121 2.91 -2.58 2.50
N LEU A 122 1.99 -1.71 2.93
CA LEU A 122 2.31 -0.51 3.70
C LEU A 122 1.61 -0.64 5.06
N THR A 123 2.39 -0.85 6.13
CA THR A 123 1.85 -1.19 7.45
C THR A 123 2.66 -0.61 8.60
N GLY A 124 2.02 -0.39 9.73
CA GLY A 124 2.66 -0.08 11.00
C GLY A 124 3.03 -1.33 11.83
N ASN A 125 2.82 -2.55 11.30
CA ASN A 125 3.08 -3.79 12.03
C ASN A 125 3.79 -4.81 11.13
N GLN A 126 5.10 -4.95 11.31
CA GLN A 126 5.93 -5.89 10.53
C GLN A 126 5.65 -7.37 10.82
N GLU A 127 5.01 -7.68 11.96
CA GLU A 127 4.65 -9.05 12.35
C GLU A 127 3.18 -9.36 12.04
N SER A 128 2.59 -8.65 11.08
CA SER A 128 1.19 -8.81 10.72
C SER A 128 0.98 -9.80 9.58
N PRO A 129 -0.21 -10.39 9.47
CA PRO A 129 -0.55 -11.23 8.31
C PRO A 129 -0.30 -10.55 6.98
N LEU A 130 -0.58 -9.24 6.86
CA LEU A 130 -0.32 -8.48 5.64
C LEU A 130 1.19 -8.40 5.31
N ALA A 131 2.04 -8.22 6.32
CA ALA A 131 3.48 -8.22 6.12
C ALA A 131 3.99 -9.59 5.67
N GLU A 132 3.51 -10.67 6.27
CA GLU A 132 3.90 -12.05 5.94
C GLU A 132 3.55 -12.45 4.50
N LEU A 133 2.37 -12.04 4.00
CA LEU A 133 1.93 -12.37 2.64
C LEU A 133 2.55 -11.50 1.55
N SER A 134 3.15 -10.37 1.93
CA SER A 134 3.70 -9.41 0.98
C SER A 134 5.09 -9.80 0.49
N LYS A 135 5.39 -9.45 -0.77
CA LYS A 135 6.74 -9.59 -1.33
C LYS A 135 7.69 -8.53 -0.79
N VAL A 136 7.16 -7.36 -0.48
CA VAL A 136 7.85 -6.23 0.13
C VAL A 136 6.95 -5.59 1.17
N CYS A 137 7.47 -5.39 2.38
CA CYS A 137 6.77 -4.73 3.46
C CYS A 137 7.41 -3.37 3.75
N LEU A 138 6.72 -2.29 3.41
CA LEU A 138 7.08 -0.93 3.76
C LEU A 138 6.53 -0.62 5.15
N PHE A 139 7.42 -0.42 6.09
CA PHE A 139 7.09 -0.15 7.48
C PHE A 139 7.03 1.35 7.76
N THR A 140 5.96 1.81 8.40
CA THR A 140 5.73 3.24 8.70
C THR A 140 6.30 3.70 10.03
N GLY A 141 7.04 2.84 10.75
CA GLY A 141 7.61 3.18 12.07
C GLY A 141 6.62 3.07 13.24
N ASN A 142 5.34 2.74 12.97
CA ASN A 142 4.27 2.61 13.97
C ASN A 142 4.22 3.81 14.96
N PRO A 143 4.03 5.04 14.48
CA PRO A 143 3.90 6.19 15.35
C PRO A 143 2.70 6.00 16.29
N LYS A 144 2.87 6.33 17.57
CA LYS A 144 1.75 6.31 18.54
C LYS A 144 0.85 7.53 18.26
N GLU A 145 -0.45 7.25 18.16
CA GLU A 145 -1.50 8.30 18.10
C GLU A 145 -1.55 9.16 19.37
#